data_ee1750c880ab6535c0d128046994e833
#
_entry.id   ee1750c880ab6535c0d128046994e833
#
_cell.length_a   1.000
_cell.length_b   1.000
_cell.length_c   1.000
_cell.angle_alpha   90.00
_cell.angle_beta   90.00
_cell.angle_gamma   90.00
#
_symmetry.space_group_name_H-M   'P 1'
#
loop_
_entity.id
_entity.type
_entity.pdbx_description
1 polymer ?
#
loop_
_entity_poly.entity_id
_entity_poly.type
_entity_poly.pdbx_seq_one_letter_code
_entity_poly.pdbx_strand_id
1 'polypeptide(L)'
;ILRGSVMHNELLNYTFRGMNINQLAIWFFIYSFFGWAMECVVIRKQLGYWENRGFAKLPFCVIYGFGTFIAFNIFAPIENNYVALYVFGAICATIFEYMTAQLMMKLFGEVWWNYDHLRFNYKGVICLQSTLGWGLLAVLIFGVFNRLVERMVFSIDMHAASILSVVLVVSYVADFSYHFTKRLINKRMGEAVNAASKGSRIMNMFHK
;
A
#
# COMPACT_ATOMS: atom_id res chain seq x y z
N ILE A 1 -4.86 -24.82 -26.49
CA ILE A 1 -3.50 -24.24 -26.67
C ILE A 1 -3.57 -22.82 -27.27
N LEU A 2 -4.44 -22.56 -28.29
CA LEU A 2 -4.56 -21.22 -28.93
C LEU A 2 -5.09 -20.11 -27.99
N ARG A 3 -5.94 -20.42 -27.03
CA ARG A 3 -6.51 -19.40 -26.10
C ARG A 3 -5.49 -18.87 -25.08
N GLY A 4 -4.52 -19.69 -24.70
CA GLY A 4 -3.43 -19.28 -23.80
C GLY A 4 -2.40 -18.37 -24.48
N SER A 5 -2.11 -18.59 -25.77
CA SER A 5 -1.16 -17.76 -26.51
C SER A 5 -1.73 -16.37 -26.87
N VAL A 6 -3.04 -16.27 -27.12
CA VAL A 6 -3.72 -14.98 -27.39
C VAL A 6 -3.75 -14.12 -26.10
N MET A 7 -4.14 -14.70 -24.97
CA MET A 7 -4.11 -13.98 -23.69
C MET A 7 -2.71 -13.54 -23.27
N HIS A 8 -1.69 -14.37 -23.55
CA HIS A 8 -0.30 -14.02 -23.26
C HIS A 8 0.18 -12.85 -24.11
N ASN A 9 -0.18 -12.81 -25.38
CA ASN A 9 0.13 -11.68 -26.28
C ASN A 9 -0.64 -10.41 -25.93
N GLU A 10 -1.89 -10.49 -25.49
CA GLU A 10 -2.68 -9.33 -25.05
C GLU A 10 -2.12 -8.72 -23.77
N LEU A 11 -1.70 -9.52 -22.79
CA LEU A 11 -1.05 -9.05 -21.57
C LEU A 11 0.31 -8.37 -21.83
N LEU A 12 1.08 -8.91 -22.78
CA LEU A 12 2.36 -8.31 -23.17
C LEU A 12 2.20 -7.00 -23.97
N ASN A 13 1.07 -6.82 -24.64
CA ASN A 13 0.75 -5.60 -25.40
C ASN A 13 -0.01 -4.56 -24.57
N TYR A 14 -0.37 -4.87 -23.30
CA TYR A 14 -0.99 -3.90 -22.42
C TYR A 14 -0.01 -2.76 -22.14
N THR A 15 -0.41 -1.53 -22.44
CA THR A 15 0.38 -0.34 -22.15
C THR A 15 -0.40 0.60 -21.23
N PHE A 16 0.21 1.00 -20.13
CA PHE A 16 -0.29 2.03 -19.24
C PHE A 16 0.60 3.25 -19.33
N ARG A 17 0.08 4.38 -19.82
CA ARG A 17 0.86 5.61 -20.07
C ARG A 17 2.12 5.35 -20.94
N GLY A 18 2.02 4.43 -21.90
CA GLY A 18 3.14 4.03 -22.78
C GLY A 18 4.12 3.03 -22.16
N MET A 19 3.94 2.65 -20.90
CA MET A 19 4.74 1.62 -20.23
C MET A 19 4.18 0.23 -20.52
N ASN A 20 5.04 -0.73 -20.82
CA ASN A 20 4.70 -2.15 -20.85
C ASN A 20 4.60 -2.73 -19.44
N ILE A 21 4.20 -4.00 -19.31
CA ILE A 21 3.97 -4.65 -18.03
C ILE A 21 5.20 -4.67 -17.12
N ASN A 22 6.41 -4.85 -17.67
CA ASN A 22 7.65 -4.86 -16.90
C ASN A 22 7.97 -3.47 -16.37
N GLN A 23 7.85 -2.46 -17.20
CA GLN A 23 8.02 -1.06 -16.84
C GLN A 23 6.98 -0.62 -15.82
N LEU A 24 5.72 -1.05 -15.97
CA LEU A 24 4.65 -0.78 -15.01
C LEU A 24 4.93 -1.41 -13.65
N ALA A 25 5.45 -2.64 -13.61
CA ALA A 25 5.86 -3.28 -12.37
C ALA A 25 6.98 -2.50 -11.66
N ILE A 26 8.01 -2.06 -12.41
CA ILE A 26 9.09 -1.24 -11.85
C ILE A 26 8.54 0.09 -11.32
N TRP A 27 7.70 0.78 -12.11
CA TRP A 27 7.02 2.01 -11.71
C TRP A 27 6.23 1.83 -10.40
N PHE A 28 5.46 0.76 -10.29
CA PHE A 28 4.70 0.40 -9.09
C PHE A 28 5.61 0.22 -7.86
N PHE A 29 6.74 -0.50 -8.02
CA PHE A 29 7.68 -0.71 -6.92
C PHE A 29 8.46 0.56 -6.54
N ILE A 30 8.73 1.47 -7.48
CA ILE A 30 9.32 2.78 -7.17
C ILE A 30 8.37 3.57 -6.26
N TYR A 31 7.08 3.65 -6.57
CA TYR A 31 6.11 4.34 -5.69
C TYR A 31 5.93 3.62 -4.36
N SER A 32 5.96 2.30 -4.35
CA SER A 32 5.92 1.51 -3.12
C SER A 32 7.13 1.76 -2.22
N PHE A 33 8.30 1.93 -2.81
CA PHE A 33 9.53 2.29 -2.10
C PHE A 33 9.50 3.72 -1.56
N PHE A 34 9.09 4.69 -2.37
CA PHE A 34 8.94 6.07 -1.90
C PHE A 34 7.92 6.20 -0.78
N GLY A 35 6.79 5.50 -0.87
CA GLY A 35 5.81 5.45 0.21
C GLY A 35 6.41 4.86 1.50
N TRP A 36 7.14 3.76 1.40
CA TRP A 36 7.86 3.17 2.53
C TRP A 36 8.88 4.14 3.14
N ALA A 37 9.70 4.80 2.32
CA ALA A 37 10.70 5.74 2.78
C ALA A 37 10.06 6.94 3.49
N MET A 38 8.97 7.49 2.93
CA MET A 38 8.20 8.57 3.53
C MET A 38 7.64 8.17 4.91
N GLU A 39 7.00 7.01 5.02
CA GLU A 39 6.48 6.48 6.29
C GLU A 39 7.58 6.31 7.33
N CYS A 40 8.73 5.75 6.95
CA CYS A 40 9.86 5.59 7.87
C CYS A 40 10.38 6.94 8.38
N VAL A 41 10.43 7.97 7.52
CA VAL A 41 10.83 9.33 7.91
C VAL A 41 9.81 9.96 8.85
N VAL A 42 8.51 9.81 8.57
CA VAL A 42 7.44 10.32 9.43
C VAL A 42 7.52 9.69 10.81
N ILE A 43 7.61 8.37 10.89
CA ILE A 43 7.72 7.64 12.16
C ILE A 43 9.02 7.98 12.90
N ARG A 44 10.14 8.12 12.19
CA ARG A 44 11.39 8.59 12.80
C ARG A 44 11.25 9.93 13.49
N LYS A 45 10.51 10.86 12.88
CA LYS A 45 10.23 12.16 13.51
C LYS A 45 9.31 12.07 14.72
N GLN A 46 8.35 11.14 14.71
CA GLN A 46 7.38 10.96 15.80
C GLN A 46 7.96 10.19 16.99
N LEU A 47 8.65 9.08 16.73
CA LEU A 47 9.11 8.14 17.75
C LEU A 47 10.59 8.29 18.12
N GLY A 48 11.39 8.98 17.30
CA GLY A 48 12.83 9.18 17.58
C GLY A 48 13.74 8.03 17.12
N TYR A 49 13.21 6.91 16.60
CA TYR A 49 13.97 5.77 16.08
C TYR A 49 13.44 5.33 14.70
N TRP A 50 14.28 4.55 13.98
CA TRP A 50 13.90 3.99 12.69
C TRP A 50 13.07 2.72 12.88
N GLU A 51 11.92 2.65 12.21
CA GLU A 51 11.08 1.46 12.16
C GLU A 51 10.75 1.12 10.70
N ASN A 52 10.78 -0.17 10.37
CA ASN A 52 10.34 -0.61 9.05
C ASN A 52 8.80 -0.53 8.96
N ARG A 53 8.31 0.33 8.08
CA ARG A 53 6.88 0.57 7.86
C ARG A 53 6.27 -0.31 6.76
N GLY A 54 7.07 -1.16 6.12
CA GLY A 54 6.57 -2.16 5.18
C GLY A 54 5.74 -3.24 5.88
N PHE A 55 4.78 -3.81 5.17
CA PHE A 55 4.01 -4.97 5.66
C PHE A 55 4.93 -6.16 5.97
N ALA A 56 5.91 -6.37 5.13
CA ALA A 56 6.90 -7.44 5.18
C ALA A 56 8.30 -6.88 5.51
N LYS A 57 9.34 -7.65 5.24
CA LYS A 57 10.71 -7.24 5.54
C LYS A 57 11.29 -6.29 4.50
N LEU A 58 10.92 -6.48 3.24
CA LEU A 58 11.38 -5.64 2.14
C LEU A 58 10.87 -4.19 2.25
N PRO A 59 11.64 -3.22 1.75
CA PRO A 59 11.35 -1.79 1.89
C PRO A 59 10.26 -1.32 0.93
N PHE A 60 9.08 -1.89 1.01
CA PHE A 60 7.96 -1.54 0.16
C PHE A 60 6.65 -1.40 0.94
N CYS A 61 5.98 -0.26 0.80
CA CYS A 61 4.59 -0.05 1.18
C CYS A 61 3.73 -0.10 -0.09
N VAL A 62 3.30 -1.28 -0.51
CA VAL A 62 2.57 -1.49 -1.78
C VAL A 62 1.25 -0.74 -1.88
N ILE A 63 0.69 -0.31 -0.75
CA ILE A 63 -0.50 0.55 -0.73
C ILE A 63 -0.27 1.84 -1.52
N TYR A 64 0.96 2.39 -1.51
CA TYR A 64 1.32 3.58 -2.29
C TYR A 64 1.40 3.28 -3.77
N GLY A 65 1.94 2.12 -4.16
CA GLY A 65 1.92 1.65 -5.53
C GLY A 65 0.49 1.50 -6.07
N PHE A 66 -0.38 0.82 -5.32
CA PHE A 66 -1.80 0.68 -5.70
C PHE A 66 -2.53 2.02 -5.69
N GLY A 67 -2.34 2.82 -4.65
CA GLY A 67 -2.97 4.15 -4.55
C GLY A 67 -2.59 5.04 -5.72
N THR A 68 -1.32 5.07 -6.09
CA THR A 68 -0.84 5.85 -7.24
C THR A 68 -1.38 5.29 -8.56
N PHE A 69 -1.39 3.97 -8.75
CA PHE A 69 -1.96 3.34 -9.94
C PHE A 69 -3.45 3.68 -10.10
N ILE A 70 -4.24 3.59 -9.04
CA ILE A 70 -5.66 3.97 -9.03
C ILE A 70 -5.82 5.46 -9.30
N ALA A 71 -5.01 6.31 -8.65
CA ALA A 71 -5.06 7.76 -8.82
C ALA A 71 -4.81 8.18 -10.27
N PHE A 72 -3.82 7.60 -10.95
CA PHE A 72 -3.55 7.90 -12.36
C PHE A 72 -4.67 7.47 -13.31
N ASN A 73 -5.41 6.40 -12.99
CA ASN A 73 -6.58 6.02 -13.77
C ASN A 73 -7.78 6.96 -13.54
N ILE A 74 -7.99 7.43 -12.31
CA ILE A 74 -9.13 8.28 -11.96
C ILE A 74 -8.88 9.74 -12.32
N PHE A 75 -7.67 10.26 -12.08
CA PHE A 75 -7.36 11.68 -12.19
C PHE A 75 -6.74 12.10 -13.54
N ALA A 76 -6.59 11.16 -14.50
CA ALA A 76 -6.10 11.50 -15.84
C ALA A 76 -6.82 12.71 -16.48
N PRO A 77 -8.17 12.87 -16.38
CA PRO A 77 -8.85 14.02 -16.97
C PRO A 77 -8.53 15.36 -16.30
N ILE A 78 -8.03 15.35 -15.07
CA ILE A 78 -7.76 16.56 -14.27
C ILE A 78 -6.26 16.73 -13.93
N GLU A 79 -5.38 15.94 -14.54
CA GLU A 79 -3.94 15.89 -14.18
C GLU A 79 -3.23 17.26 -14.29
N ASN A 80 -3.76 18.20 -15.09
CA ASN A 80 -3.24 19.55 -15.25
C ASN A 80 -3.92 20.60 -14.33
N ASN A 81 -4.92 20.21 -13.55
CA ASN A 81 -5.62 21.08 -12.62
C ASN A 81 -5.20 20.75 -11.17
N TYR A 82 -4.17 21.42 -10.67
CA TYR A 82 -3.61 21.16 -9.34
C TYR A 82 -4.60 21.41 -8.18
N VAL A 83 -5.55 22.34 -8.35
CA VAL A 83 -6.59 22.57 -7.33
C VAL A 83 -7.54 21.37 -7.27
N ALA A 84 -8.00 20.90 -8.43
CA ALA A 84 -8.83 19.69 -8.52
C ALA A 84 -8.07 18.47 -8.00
N LEU A 85 -6.81 18.28 -8.39
CA LEU A 85 -5.96 17.19 -7.87
C LEU A 85 -5.83 17.24 -6.36
N TYR A 86 -5.63 18.42 -5.77
CA TYR A 86 -5.56 18.56 -4.32
C TYR A 86 -6.85 18.13 -3.65
N VAL A 87 -8.00 18.67 -4.08
CA VAL A 87 -9.30 18.39 -3.46
C VAL A 87 -9.71 16.93 -3.63
N PHE A 88 -9.71 16.44 -4.87
CA PHE A 88 -10.12 15.06 -5.15
C PHE A 88 -9.09 14.06 -4.62
N GLY A 89 -7.80 14.38 -4.67
CA GLY A 89 -6.73 13.57 -4.10
C GLY A 89 -6.89 13.42 -2.58
N ALA A 90 -7.17 14.52 -1.87
CA ALA A 90 -7.44 14.48 -0.43
C ALA A 90 -8.63 13.58 -0.11
N ILE A 91 -9.76 13.74 -0.81
CA ILE A 91 -10.98 12.96 -0.57
C ILE A 91 -10.75 11.47 -0.89
N CYS A 92 -10.29 11.17 -2.12
CA CYS A 92 -10.13 9.78 -2.57
C CYS A 92 -9.09 9.02 -1.76
N ALA A 93 -7.95 9.66 -1.43
CA ALA A 93 -6.92 9.00 -0.63
C ALA A 93 -7.39 8.77 0.82
N THR A 94 -8.17 9.69 1.41
CA THR A 94 -8.76 9.48 2.74
C THR A 94 -9.76 8.32 2.73
N ILE A 95 -10.58 8.20 1.69
CA ILE A 95 -11.48 7.03 1.52
C ILE A 95 -10.65 5.75 1.41
N PHE A 96 -9.58 5.76 0.61
CA PHE A 96 -8.69 4.62 0.43
C PHE A 96 -7.96 4.24 1.74
N GLU A 97 -7.48 5.23 2.51
CA GLU A 97 -6.91 5.04 3.85
C GLU A 97 -7.91 4.37 4.80
N TYR A 98 -9.16 4.87 4.83
CA TYR A 98 -10.21 4.29 5.65
C TYR A 98 -10.54 2.85 5.25
N MET A 99 -10.70 2.58 3.94
CA MET A 99 -10.95 1.22 3.44
C MET A 99 -9.81 0.26 3.80
N THR A 100 -8.57 0.72 3.71
CA THR A 100 -7.39 -0.05 4.12
C THR A 100 -7.42 -0.37 5.60
N ALA A 101 -7.75 0.59 6.46
CA ALA A 101 -7.89 0.36 7.90
C ALA A 101 -8.97 -0.69 8.20
N GLN A 102 -10.14 -0.63 7.52
CA GLN A 102 -11.19 -1.63 7.70
C GLN A 102 -10.74 -3.02 7.26
N LEU A 103 -10.03 -3.11 6.13
CA LEU A 103 -9.48 -4.37 5.63
C LEU A 103 -8.47 -4.96 6.61
N MET A 104 -7.54 -4.15 7.13
CA MET A 104 -6.55 -4.58 8.12
C MET A 104 -7.21 -5.05 9.41
N MET A 105 -8.18 -4.31 9.93
CA MET A 105 -8.95 -4.70 11.11
C MET A 105 -9.65 -6.05 10.89
N LYS A 106 -10.26 -6.27 9.73
CA LYS A 106 -10.92 -7.54 9.40
C LYS A 106 -9.92 -8.69 9.27
N LEU A 107 -8.78 -8.48 8.59
CA LEU A 107 -7.79 -9.53 8.33
C LEU A 107 -6.93 -9.84 9.55
N PHE A 108 -6.42 -8.81 10.23
CA PHE A 108 -5.41 -8.96 11.29
C PHE A 108 -5.92 -8.61 12.68
N GLY A 109 -7.05 -7.89 12.79
CA GLY A 109 -7.60 -7.41 14.06
C GLY A 109 -6.90 -6.15 14.60
N GLU A 110 -6.05 -5.53 13.79
CA GLU A 110 -5.27 -4.34 14.16
C GLU A 110 -5.06 -3.43 12.96
N VAL A 111 -4.79 -2.14 13.23
CA VAL A 111 -4.34 -1.14 12.26
C VAL A 111 -2.97 -0.63 12.71
N TRP A 112 -2.08 -0.33 11.76
CA TRP A 112 -0.67 0.00 12.08
C TRP A 112 -0.38 1.47 12.22
N TRP A 113 -1.40 2.30 12.27
CA TRP A 113 -1.31 3.72 12.61
C TRP A 113 -2.43 4.08 13.58
N ASN A 114 -2.25 5.16 14.32
CA ASN A 114 -3.25 5.65 15.26
C ASN A 114 -3.21 7.18 15.33
N TYR A 115 -4.33 7.79 15.00
CA TYR A 115 -4.53 9.24 15.04
C TYR A 115 -5.38 9.71 16.21
N ASP A 116 -5.64 8.88 17.23
CA ASP A 116 -6.48 9.25 18.39
C ASP A 116 -5.96 10.50 19.13
N HIS A 117 -4.64 10.71 19.09
CA HIS A 117 -3.99 11.88 19.70
C HIS A 117 -4.15 13.17 18.87
N LEU A 118 -4.66 13.10 17.63
CA LEU A 118 -4.84 14.25 16.76
C LEU A 118 -6.28 14.77 16.82
N ARG A 119 -6.42 16.11 16.72
CA ARG A 119 -7.74 16.73 16.57
C ARG A 119 -8.36 16.38 15.24
N PHE A 120 -9.70 16.34 15.17
CA PHE A 120 -10.45 16.02 13.96
C PHE A 120 -10.06 14.67 13.36
N ASN A 121 -9.87 13.66 14.22
CA ASN A 121 -9.76 12.27 13.79
C ASN A 121 -11.13 11.58 13.80
N TYR A 122 -11.27 10.53 13.00
CA TYR A 122 -12.41 9.63 13.00
C TYR A 122 -11.94 8.21 13.33
N LYS A 123 -12.32 7.72 14.51
CA LYS A 123 -11.97 6.39 15.03
C LYS A 123 -10.45 6.10 15.04
N GLY A 124 -9.62 7.11 15.14
CA GLY A 124 -8.16 6.98 15.12
C GLY A 124 -7.57 6.52 13.79
N VAL A 125 -8.37 6.32 12.74
CA VAL A 125 -7.89 5.71 11.47
C VAL A 125 -7.75 6.70 10.33
N ILE A 126 -8.45 7.84 10.38
CA ILE A 126 -8.29 8.99 9.48
C ILE A 126 -8.31 10.28 10.28
N CYS A 127 -7.67 11.34 9.81
CA CYS A 127 -7.69 12.64 10.44
C CYS A 127 -7.55 13.77 9.42
N LEU A 128 -7.89 15.00 9.82
CA LEU A 128 -7.81 16.17 8.94
C LEU A 128 -6.37 16.40 8.44
N GLN A 129 -5.36 16.22 9.31
CA GLN A 129 -3.96 16.41 8.94
C GLN A 129 -3.51 15.42 7.86
N SER A 130 -3.88 14.13 7.99
CA SER A 130 -3.57 13.13 6.95
C SER A 130 -4.31 13.45 5.65
N THR A 131 -5.58 13.84 5.73
CA THR A 131 -6.39 14.23 4.57
C THR A 131 -5.75 15.38 3.78
N LEU A 132 -5.33 16.44 4.45
CA LEU A 132 -4.64 17.58 3.81
C LEU A 132 -3.28 17.15 3.23
N GLY A 133 -2.55 16.28 3.93
CA GLY A 133 -1.30 15.68 3.47
C GLY A 133 -1.48 14.85 2.20
N TRP A 134 -2.54 14.07 2.10
CA TRP A 134 -2.89 13.29 0.90
C TRP A 134 -3.15 14.18 -0.32
N GLY A 135 -3.87 15.30 -0.13
CA GLY A 135 -4.08 16.27 -1.20
C GLY A 135 -2.76 16.86 -1.72
N LEU A 136 -1.85 17.26 -0.81
CA LEU A 136 -0.53 17.74 -1.18
C LEU A 136 0.29 16.66 -1.90
N LEU A 137 0.27 15.43 -1.40
CA LEU A 137 0.96 14.31 -2.02
C LEU A 137 0.45 14.03 -3.44
N ALA A 138 -0.87 14.11 -3.68
CA ALA A 138 -1.43 13.97 -5.01
C ALA A 138 -0.87 15.02 -5.97
N VAL A 139 -0.84 16.30 -5.58
CA VAL A 139 -0.26 17.38 -6.40
C VAL A 139 1.23 17.13 -6.67
N LEU A 140 2.00 16.71 -5.68
CA LEU A 140 3.43 16.41 -5.84
C LEU A 140 3.66 15.21 -6.78
N ILE A 141 2.85 14.17 -6.66
CA ILE A 141 2.96 12.98 -7.53
C ILE A 141 2.69 13.37 -8.98
N PHE A 142 1.59 14.05 -9.28
CA PHE A 142 1.23 14.40 -10.65
C PHE A 142 2.10 15.54 -11.22
N GLY A 143 2.45 16.55 -10.41
CA GLY A 143 3.21 17.71 -10.85
C GLY A 143 4.70 17.46 -11.06
N VAL A 144 5.32 16.66 -10.19
CA VAL A 144 6.77 16.51 -10.15
C VAL A 144 7.23 15.06 -10.23
N PHE A 145 6.78 14.22 -9.28
CA PHE A 145 7.37 12.89 -9.12
C PHE A 145 7.13 11.98 -10.32
N ASN A 146 5.94 12.02 -10.92
CA ASN A 146 5.64 11.12 -12.02
C ASN A 146 6.56 11.32 -13.22
N ARG A 147 6.88 12.57 -13.56
CA ARG A 147 7.81 12.86 -14.67
C ARG A 147 9.19 12.28 -14.42
N LEU A 148 9.66 12.33 -13.17
CA LEU A 148 10.95 11.77 -12.78
C LEU A 148 10.91 10.24 -12.84
N VAL A 149 9.87 9.63 -12.27
CA VAL A 149 9.71 8.17 -12.24
C VAL A 149 9.55 7.60 -13.65
N GLU A 150 8.73 8.22 -14.51
CA GLU A 150 8.59 7.81 -15.92
C GLU A 150 9.93 7.89 -16.67
N ARG A 151 10.69 9.00 -16.51
CA ARG A 151 12.03 9.11 -17.11
C ARG A 151 12.97 7.99 -16.64
N MET A 152 12.99 7.69 -15.34
CA MET A 152 13.78 6.59 -14.80
C MET A 152 13.38 5.25 -15.41
N VAL A 153 12.07 4.96 -15.46
CA VAL A 153 11.56 3.71 -15.99
C VAL A 153 11.85 3.54 -17.48
N PHE A 154 11.64 4.61 -18.29
CA PHE A 154 11.90 4.58 -19.73
C PHE A 154 13.40 4.56 -20.08
N SER A 155 14.29 4.96 -19.16
CA SER A 155 15.73 4.87 -19.38
C SER A 155 16.30 3.46 -19.18
N ILE A 156 15.52 2.54 -18.59
CA ILE A 156 15.95 1.16 -18.37
C ILE A 156 15.79 0.37 -19.67
N ASP A 157 16.87 -0.30 -20.08
CA ASP A 157 16.83 -1.23 -21.21
C ASP A 157 15.75 -2.30 -21.03
N MET A 158 15.08 -2.70 -22.13
CA MET A 158 13.94 -3.61 -22.09
C MET A 158 14.27 -4.99 -21.50
N HIS A 159 15.47 -5.49 -21.78
CA HIS A 159 15.91 -6.77 -21.22
C HIS A 159 16.18 -6.64 -19.71
N ALA A 160 16.87 -5.58 -19.31
CA ALA A 160 17.10 -5.26 -17.91
C ALA A 160 15.78 -5.02 -17.17
N ALA A 161 14.81 -4.32 -17.77
CA ALA A 161 13.49 -4.10 -17.20
C ALA A 161 12.73 -5.42 -16.97
N SER A 162 12.82 -6.37 -17.90
CA SER A 162 12.21 -7.69 -17.76
C SER A 162 12.80 -8.47 -16.58
N ILE A 163 14.10 -8.51 -16.44
CA ILE A 163 14.77 -9.20 -15.32
C ILE A 163 14.43 -8.52 -14.01
N LEU A 164 14.57 -7.19 -13.93
CA LEU A 164 14.33 -6.42 -12.72
C LEU A 164 12.89 -6.56 -12.23
N SER A 165 11.90 -6.48 -13.13
CA SER A 165 10.49 -6.62 -12.76
C SER A 165 10.19 -8.01 -12.19
N VAL A 166 10.71 -9.08 -12.80
CA VAL A 166 10.55 -10.44 -12.29
C VAL A 166 11.19 -10.60 -10.91
N VAL A 167 12.41 -10.11 -10.72
CA VAL A 167 13.11 -10.17 -9.43
C VAL A 167 12.32 -9.40 -8.35
N LEU A 168 11.83 -8.20 -8.63
CA LEU A 168 11.04 -7.41 -7.70
C LEU A 168 9.73 -8.12 -7.32
N VAL A 169 8.98 -8.58 -8.32
CA VAL A 169 7.69 -9.26 -8.09
C VAL A 169 7.89 -10.56 -7.29
N VAL A 170 8.80 -11.43 -7.72
CA VAL A 170 9.04 -12.71 -7.06
C VAL A 170 9.53 -12.52 -5.62
N SER A 171 10.50 -11.64 -5.42
CA SER A 171 11.04 -11.35 -4.09
C SER A 171 9.96 -10.78 -3.16
N TYR A 172 9.15 -9.83 -3.66
CA TYR A 172 8.09 -9.24 -2.86
C TYR A 172 6.97 -10.23 -2.57
N VAL A 173 6.52 -11.01 -3.55
CA VAL A 173 5.46 -12.01 -3.34
C VAL A 173 5.90 -13.08 -2.33
N ALA A 174 7.15 -13.54 -2.37
CA ALA A 174 7.69 -14.48 -1.41
C ALA A 174 7.71 -13.90 0.02
N ASP A 175 8.27 -12.69 0.18
CA ASP A 175 8.36 -11.99 1.47
C ASP A 175 6.96 -11.66 2.03
N PHE A 176 6.07 -11.14 1.19
CA PHE A 176 4.69 -10.84 1.56
C PHE A 176 3.93 -12.10 2.00
N SER A 177 3.99 -13.18 1.22
CA SER A 177 3.28 -14.43 1.51
C SER A 177 3.72 -15.04 2.84
N TYR A 178 5.02 -15.02 3.11
CA TYR A 178 5.57 -15.50 4.39
C TYR A 178 5.01 -14.69 5.57
N HIS A 179 5.10 -13.35 5.52
CA HIS A 179 4.66 -12.49 6.61
C HIS A 179 3.14 -12.47 6.76
N PHE A 180 2.40 -12.54 5.65
CA PHE A 180 0.94 -12.63 5.65
C PHE A 180 0.46 -13.90 6.35
N THR A 181 1.00 -15.06 5.96
CA THR A 181 0.69 -16.35 6.58
C THR A 181 1.03 -16.36 8.06
N LYS A 182 2.21 -15.86 8.43
CA LYS A 182 2.64 -15.76 9.82
C LYS A 182 1.68 -14.91 10.67
N ARG A 183 1.23 -13.74 10.16
CA ARG A 183 0.28 -12.88 10.88
C ARG A 183 -1.09 -13.54 11.04
N LEU A 184 -1.60 -14.22 10.01
CA LEU A 184 -2.86 -14.95 10.09
C LEU A 184 -2.80 -16.08 11.11
N ILE A 185 -1.70 -16.85 11.16
CA ILE A 185 -1.49 -17.91 12.16
C ILE A 185 -1.48 -17.29 13.55
N ASN A 186 -0.72 -16.23 13.78
CA ASN A 186 -0.64 -15.57 15.09
C ASN A 186 -2.01 -15.07 15.57
N LYS A 187 -2.81 -14.47 14.68
CA LYS A 187 -4.18 -14.05 14.99
C LYS A 187 -5.03 -15.24 15.46
N ARG A 188 -5.05 -16.33 14.69
CA ARG A 188 -5.83 -17.54 15.02
C ARG A 188 -5.39 -18.16 16.34
N MET A 189 -4.09 -18.21 16.62
CA MET A 189 -3.55 -18.68 17.89
C MET A 189 -4.01 -17.79 19.06
N GLY A 190 -3.97 -16.47 18.91
CA GLY A 190 -4.47 -15.53 19.92
C GLY A 190 -5.96 -15.70 20.20
N GLU A 191 -6.77 -15.88 19.15
CA GLU A 191 -8.21 -16.16 19.28
C GLU A 191 -8.48 -17.47 20.02
N ALA A 192 -7.74 -18.54 19.69
CA ALA A 192 -7.85 -19.85 20.36
C ALA A 192 -7.48 -19.79 21.86
N VAL A 193 -6.40 -19.09 22.22
CA VAL A 193 -5.99 -18.89 23.60
C VAL A 193 -7.05 -18.11 24.39
N ASN A 194 -7.60 -17.05 23.79
CA ASN A 194 -8.66 -16.26 24.42
C ASN A 194 -9.96 -17.07 24.61
N ALA A 195 -10.33 -17.91 23.65
CA ALA A 195 -11.48 -18.80 23.77
C ALA A 195 -11.30 -19.83 24.89
N ALA A 196 -10.12 -20.46 24.98
CA ALA A 196 -9.78 -21.43 26.03
C ALA A 196 -9.82 -20.78 27.43
N SER A 197 -9.28 -19.55 27.57
CA SER A 197 -9.30 -18.82 28.84
C SER A 197 -10.72 -18.44 29.31
N LYS A 198 -11.61 -18.06 28.36
CA LYS A 198 -13.02 -17.81 28.65
C LYS A 198 -13.76 -19.08 29.09
N GLY A 199 -13.53 -20.20 28.42
CA GLY A 199 -14.10 -21.51 28.78
C GLY A 199 -13.70 -21.95 30.21
N SER A 200 -12.42 -21.81 30.56
CA SER A 200 -11.91 -22.10 31.91
C SER A 200 -12.54 -21.20 32.99
N ARG A 201 -12.72 -19.91 32.72
CA ARG A 201 -13.40 -19.00 33.68
C ARG A 201 -14.86 -19.38 33.89
N ILE A 202 -15.59 -19.75 32.87
CA ILE A 202 -16.99 -20.18 32.96
C ILE A 202 -17.08 -21.46 33.80
N MET A 203 -16.21 -22.47 33.54
CA MET A 203 -16.20 -23.73 34.27
C MET A 203 -15.92 -23.53 35.75
N ASN A 204 -15.01 -22.60 36.12
CA ASN A 204 -14.71 -22.27 37.52
C ASN A 204 -15.84 -21.49 38.22
N MET A 205 -16.79 -20.89 37.50
CA MET A 205 -17.98 -20.28 38.12
C MET A 205 -19.08 -21.28 38.48
N PHE A 206 -19.10 -22.42 37.80
CA PHE A 206 -20.08 -23.50 38.12
C PHE A 206 -19.60 -24.47 39.20
N HIS A 207 -18.33 -24.39 39.61
CA HIS A 207 -17.74 -25.20 40.68
C HIS A 207 -17.61 -24.47 42.04
N LYS A 208 -18.19 -23.29 42.16
CA LYS A 208 -18.41 -22.56 43.43
C LYS A 208 -19.89 -22.60 43.80
#